data_c572e18aa0ae42450d29a28499e067e0
#
_entry.id   c572e18aa0ae42450d29a28499e067e0
#
_cell.length_a   1.000
_cell.length_b   1.000
_cell.length_c   1.000
_cell.angle_alpha   90.00
_cell.angle_beta   90.00
_cell.angle_gamma   90.00
#
_symmetry.space_group_name_H-M   'P 1'
#
loop_
_entity.id
_entity.type
_entity.pdbx_description
1 polymer ?
#
loop_
_entity_poly.entity_id
_entity_poly.type
_entity_poly.pdbx_seq_one_letter_code
_entity_poly.pdbx_strand_id
1 'polypeptide(L)'
;MLIDTHVHLNDEQYDDDLSEVITRAREAGVDRMFVVGFNKSTIERAMKLIDEYDFLYGIIGWHPVDAIDFTEEHLEWIESLAQHPKVIGIGEMGLDYHWDKSPADVQKEVFRKQIALAKRLKLPIIIHNREATQDCIDILLEEHAEEVGGIMHSFSGSPEIADIVTNKLNFYISLGGPVTFKNAKQPKDVAKHVSMERLLVETDAPYLSPHPYRGKRNEPARVTLVAEQIAELKGLSYEEVCEQTTKNAEKLFNLNS
;
A
#
# COMPACT_ATOMS: atom_id res chain seq x y z
N MET A 1 6.18 1.12 18.35
CA MET A 1 5.97 1.96 17.13
C MET A 1 5.41 1.08 16.04
N LEU A 2 4.50 1.58 15.24
CA LEU A 2 3.88 0.87 14.13
C LEU A 2 3.66 1.84 12.96
N ILE A 3 3.82 1.37 11.74
CA ILE A 3 3.58 2.15 10.53
C ILE A 3 2.39 1.53 9.80
N ASP A 4 1.39 2.34 9.47
CA ASP A 4 0.35 1.98 8.50
C ASP A 4 0.87 2.33 7.10
N THR A 5 1.24 1.30 6.33
CA THR A 5 1.92 1.50 5.05
C THR A 5 0.99 1.83 3.88
N HIS A 6 -0.34 1.83 4.10
CA HIS A 6 -1.31 2.16 3.05
C HIS A 6 -2.64 2.61 3.65
N VAL A 7 -2.92 3.90 3.56
CA VAL A 7 -4.15 4.50 4.08
C VAL A 7 -4.63 5.65 3.19
N HIS A 8 -5.95 5.82 3.07
CA HIS A 8 -6.57 6.91 2.32
C HIS A 8 -7.19 7.95 3.26
N LEU A 9 -6.37 8.61 4.09
CA LEU A 9 -6.83 9.74 4.95
C LEU A 9 -7.36 10.92 4.13
N ASN A 10 -7.03 10.95 2.86
CA ASN A 10 -7.51 11.88 1.84
C ASN A 10 -8.87 11.52 1.24
N ASP A 11 -9.54 10.46 1.71
CA ASP A 11 -10.90 10.08 1.32
C ASP A 11 -11.94 11.01 1.97
N GLU A 12 -13.00 11.37 1.21
CA GLU A 12 -14.08 12.25 1.66
C GLU A 12 -14.85 11.71 2.87
N GLN A 13 -14.79 10.41 3.12
CA GLN A 13 -15.41 9.79 4.29
C GLN A 13 -14.83 10.30 5.62
N TYR A 14 -13.68 10.96 5.59
CA TYR A 14 -13.04 11.52 6.78
C TYR A 14 -13.22 13.04 6.93
N ASP A 15 -13.89 13.71 6.00
CA ASP A 15 -13.98 15.19 5.99
C ASP A 15 -14.52 15.77 7.31
N ASP A 16 -15.44 15.06 7.97
CA ASP A 16 -16.08 15.55 9.19
C ASP A 16 -15.27 15.29 10.48
N ASP A 17 -14.36 14.29 10.49
CA ASP A 17 -13.70 13.83 11.73
C ASP A 17 -12.22 13.41 11.54
N LEU A 18 -11.54 13.93 10.53
CA LEU A 18 -10.17 13.54 10.19
C LEU A 18 -9.20 13.73 11.38
N SER A 19 -9.31 14.83 12.09
CA SER A 19 -8.42 15.12 13.21
C SER A 19 -8.58 14.11 14.36
N GLU A 20 -9.82 13.69 14.62
CA GLU A 20 -10.13 12.66 15.61
C GLU A 20 -9.65 11.27 15.18
N VAL A 21 -9.77 10.95 13.89
CA VAL A 21 -9.24 9.70 13.31
C VAL A 21 -7.72 9.65 13.47
N ILE A 22 -7.01 10.72 13.15
CA ILE A 22 -5.56 10.84 13.33
C ILE A 22 -5.19 10.72 14.81
N THR A 23 -5.91 11.40 15.68
CA THR A 23 -5.67 11.35 17.15
C THR A 23 -5.79 9.91 17.66
N ARG A 24 -6.86 9.19 17.31
CA ARG A 24 -7.04 7.78 17.69
C ARG A 24 -5.91 6.88 17.17
N ALA A 25 -5.44 7.12 15.95
CA ALA A 25 -4.30 6.38 15.40
C ALA A 25 -3.03 6.60 16.22
N ARG A 26 -2.72 7.85 16.55
CA ARG A 26 -1.55 8.20 17.37
C ARG A 26 -1.64 7.60 18.78
N GLU A 27 -2.80 7.67 19.42
CA GLU A 27 -3.06 7.07 20.74
C GLU A 27 -2.94 5.53 20.70
N ALA A 28 -3.28 4.90 19.59
CA ALA A 28 -3.10 3.46 19.37
C ALA A 28 -1.64 3.05 19.09
N GLY A 29 -0.70 4.01 19.04
CA GLY A 29 0.73 3.73 18.80
C GLY A 29 1.12 3.64 17.33
N VAL A 30 0.28 4.13 16.41
CA VAL A 30 0.64 4.30 14.99
C VAL A 30 1.53 5.53 14.87
N ASP A 31 2.79 5.30 14.55
CA ASP A 31 3.82 6.34 14.54
C ASP A 31 3.83 7.15 13.24
N ARG A 32 3.72 6.47 12.12
CA ARG A 32 3.68 7.05 10.79
C ARG A 32 2.58 6.39 9.95
N MET A 33 2.06 7.14 8.99
CA MET A 33 1.04 6.66 8.05
C MET A 33 1.39 7.12 6.64
N PHE A 34 1.24 6.21 5.66
CA PHE A 34 1.51 6.52 4.27
C PHE A 34 0.20 6.76 3.55
N VAL A 35 -0.04 8.02 3.22
CA VAL A 35 -1.27 8.49 2.58
C VAL A 35 -1.16 8.29 1.08
N VAL A 36 -2.10 7.54 0.51
CA VAL A 36 -2.06 7.15 -0.90
C VAL A 36 -3.04 7.99 -1.71
N GLY A 37 -2.51 8.73 -2.68
CA GLY A 37 -3.26 9.46 -3.69
C GLY A 37 -3.19 8.74 -5.03
N PHE A 38 -4.34 8.42 -5.63
CA PHE A 38 -4.44 7.50 -6.76
C PHE A 38 -5.18 8.07 -8.00
N ASN A 39 -5.58 9.33 -7.94
CA ASN A 39 -6.07 10.16 -9.04
C ASN A 39 -5.85 11.63 -8.67
N LYS A 40 -6.18 12.55 -9.59
CA LYS A 40 -5.88 13.97 -9.40
C LYS A 40 -6.39 14.52 -8.06
N SER A 41 -7.66 14.33 -7.77
CA SER A 41 -8.31 14.86 -6.56
C SER A 41 -7.69 14.29 -5.28
N THR A 42 -7.49 12.97 -5.22
CA THR A 42 -6.93 12.31 -4.04
C THR A 42 -5.44 12.62 -3.85
N ILE A 43 -4.67 12.80 -4.93
CA ILE A 43 -3.28 13.24 -4.86
C ILE A 43 -3.19 14.66 -4.29
N GLU A 44 -4.01 15.61 -4.79
CA GLU A 44 -4.02 16.98 -4.28
C GLU A 44 -4.33 17.05 -2.78
N ARG A 45 -5.26 16.20 -2.31
CA ARG A 45 -5.60 16.08 -0.88
C ARG A 45 -4.48 15.44 -0.08
N ALA A 46 -3.84 14.38 -0.60
CA ALA A 46 -2.71 13.74 0.05
C ALA A 46 -1.53 14.71 0.24
N MET A 47 -1.21 15.51 -0.79
CA MET A 47 -0.14 16.51 -0.72
C MET A 47 -0.40 17.54 0.39
N LYS A 48 -1.64 18.01 0.56
CA LYS A 48 -1.99 18.91 1.67
C LYS A 48 -1.79 18.27 3.03
N LEU A 49 -2.19 17.00 3.19
CA LEU A 49 -2.05 16.28 4.45
C LEU A 49 -0.58 16.06 4.85
N ILE A 50 0.28 15.71 3.91
CA ILE A 50 1.70 15.52 4.22
C ILE A 50 2.41 16.85 4.54
N ASP A 51 1.93 17.97 4.03
CA ASP A 51 2.41 19.29 4.43
C ASP A 51 1.97 19.67 5.84
N GLU A 52 0.76 19.29 6.23
CA GLU A 52 0.17 19.64 7.52
C GLU A 52 0.69 18.81 8.69
N TYR A 53 0.96 17.50 8.46
CA TYR A 53 1.33 16.55 9.53
C TYR A 53 2.71 15.95 9.29
N ASP A 54 3.65 16.15 10.21
CA ASP A 54 5.03 15.70 10.09
C ASP A 54 5.20 14.17 9.99
N PHE A 55 4.28 13.40 10.56
CA PHE A 55 4.28 11.95 10.58
C PHE A 55 3.52 11.29 9.41
N LEU A 56 2.96 12.09 8.50
CA LEU A 56 2.37 11.60 7.26
C LEU A 56 3.36 11.71 6.11
N TYR A 57 3.39 10.66 5.29
CA TYR A 57 4.18 10.57 4.06
C TYR A 57 3.25 10.27 2.88
N GLY A 58 3.62 10.70 1.69
CA GLY A 58 2.81 10.55 0.48
C GLY A 58 3.31 9.41 -0.41
N ILE A 59 2.36 8.68 -0.95
CA ILE A 59 2.52 7.78 -2.08
C ILE A 59 1.56 8.28 -3.14
N ILE A 60 2.05 8.59 -4.34
CA ILE A 60 1.23 9.21 -5.38
C ILE A 60 1.38 8.48 -6.71
N GLY A 61 0.26 8.28 -7.38
CA GLY A 61 0.22 7.56 -8.65
C GLY A 61 -1.17 7.55 -9.25
N TRP A 62 -1.41 6.62 -10.17
CA TRP A 62 -2.67 6.53 -10.90
C TRP A 62 -3.21 5.11 -10.88
N HIS A 63 -4.39 4.96 -10.28
CA HIS A 63 -5.02 3.66 -10.09
C HIS A 63 -5.48 3.04 -11.41
N PRO A 64 -5.36 1.72 -11.60
CA PRO A 64 -5.76 1.05 -12.84
C PRO A 64 -7.22 1.27 -13.24
N VAL A 65 -8.13 1.39 -12.30
CA VAL A 65 -9.55 1.68 -12.58
C VAL A 65 -9.73 3.02 -13.29
N ASP A 66 -8.88 4.00 -13.00
CA ASP A 66 -8.92 5.34 -13.59
C ASP A 66 -7.93 5.52 -14.77
N ALA A 67 -7.32 4.43 -15.26
CA ALA A 67 -6.30 4.48 -16.31
C ALA A 67 -6.79 5.13 -17.60
N ILE A 68 -8.08 5.03 -17.93
CA ILE A 68 -8.67 5.64 -19.12
C ILE A 68 -8.58 7.18 -19.11
N ASP A 69 -8.52 7.78 -17.92
CA ASP A 69 -8.44 9.24 -17.74
C ASP A 69 -6.99 9.74 -17.66
N PHE A 70 -5.98 8.83 -17.70
CA PHE A 70 -4.57 9.16 -17.57
C PHE A 70 -4.02 9.80 -18.85
N THR A 71 -3.18 10.84 -18.68
CA THR A 71 -2.49 11.52 -19.77
C THR A 71 -1.01 11.71 -19.47
N GLU A 72 -0.20 12.07 -20.48
CA GLU A 72 1.21 12.42 -20.25
C GLU A 72 1.37 13.62 -19.32
N GLU A 73 0.44 14.58 -19.36
CA GLU A 73 0.46 15.72 -18.42
C GLU A 73 0.29 15.28 -16.96
N HIS A 74 -0.50 14.22 -16.72
CA HIS A 74 -0.61 13.64 -15.39
C HIS A 74 0.71 12.97 -14.95
N LEU A 75 1.42 12.32 -15.87
CA LEU A 75 2.72 11.72 -15.57
C LEU A 75 3.75 12.79 -15.18
N GLU A 76 3.85 13.87 -15.97
CA GLU A 76 4.72 15.02 -15.71
C GLU A 76 4.37 15.70 -14.37
N TRP A 77 3.08 15.84 -14.10
CA TRP A 77 2.60 16.41 -12.86
C TRP A 77 2.96 15.55 -11.63
N ILE A 78 2.76 14.23 -11.70
CA ILE A 78 3.20 13.30 -10.65
C ILE A 78 4.72 13.39 -10.45
N GLU A 79 5.50 13.42 -11.54
CA GLU A 79 6.96 13.57 -11.49
C GLU A 79 7.38 14.86 -10.76
N SER A 80 6.68 15.97 -11.01
CA SER A 80 6.93 17.24 -10.33
C SER A 80 6.61 17.18 -8.83
N LEU A 81 5.49 16.58 -8.46
CA LEU A 81 5.08 16.41 -7.05
C LEU A 81 6.00 15.44 -6.29
N ALA A 82 6.55 14.45 -6.97
CA ALA A 82 7.47 13.47 -6.39
C ALA A 82 8.83 14.07 -5.98
N GLN A 83 9.11 15.33 -6.31
CA GLN A 83 10.27 16.07 -5.80
C GLN A 83 10.08 16.50 -4.33
N HIS A 84 8.86 16.43 -3.80
CA HIS A 84 8.59 16.74 -2.41
C HIS A 84 9.24 15.70 -1.49
N PRO A 85 10.00 16.10 -0.43
CA PRO A 85 10.79 15.17 0.38
C PRO A 85 9.97 14.14 1.16
N LYS A 86 8.68 14.38 1.35
CA LYS A 86 7.76 13.45 2.01
C LYS A 86 6.96 12.58 1.04
N VAL A 87 7.18 12.70 -0.27
CA VAL A 87 6.71 11.73 -1.25
C VAL A 87 7.75 10.62 -1.33
N ILE A 88 7.38 9.43 -0.87
CA ILE A 88 8.30 8.32 -0.63
C ILE A 88 8.11 7.14 -1.59
N GLY A 89 7.09 7.15 -2.42
CA GLY A 89 6.80 6.06 -3.36
C GLY A 89 5.87 6.49 -4.48
N ILE A 90 5.88 5.73 -5.56
CA ILE A 90 4.97 5.89 -6.70
C ILE A 90 3.93 4.77 -6.67
N GLY A 91 2.68 5.15 -6.69
CA GLY A 91 1.50 4.27 -6.61
C GLY A 91 0.31 5.04 -6.03
N GLU A 92 -0.80 4.43 -5.96
CA GLU A 92 -1.14 3.03 -6.23
C GLU A 92 -1.27 2.81 -7.74
N MET A 93 -0.54 1.85 -8.28
CA MET A 93 -0.53 1.49 -9.70
C MET A 93 -0.71 -0.02 -9.86
N GLY A 94 -1.02 -0.50 -11.03
CA GLY A 94 -1.15 -1.93 -11.28
C GLY A 94 -2.30 -2.28 -12.20
N LEU A 95 -2.99 -3.39 -11.89
CA LEU A 95 -4.09 -3.92 -12.71
C LEU A 95 -5.30 -4.29 -11.86
N ASP A 96 -6.48 -3.96 -12.37
CA ASP A 96 -7.78 -4.32 -11.80
C ASP A 96 -8.72 -4.78 -12.91
N TYR A 97 -9.00 -6.08 -12.98
CA TYR A 97 -9.91 -6.64 -13.97
C TYR A 97 -11.32 -6.89 -13.43
N HIS A 98 -11.53 -6.52 -12.17
CA HIS A 98 -12.84 -6.61 -11.53
C HIS A 98 -13.80 -5.50 -12.01
N TRP A 99 -13.29 -4.29 -12.18
CA TRP A 99 -14.06 -3.13 -12.62
C TRP A 99 -13.89 -2.90 -14.13
N ASP A 100 -14.99 -2.59 -14.82
CA ASP A 100 -15.07 -2.46 -16.28
C ASP A 100 -14.97 -0.97 -16.74
N LYS A 101 -14.25 -0.12 -16.00
CA LYS A 101 -14.09 1.29 -16.35
C LYS A 101 -12.98 1.52 -17.37
N SER A 102 -11.82 0.91 -17.14
CA SER A 102 -10.64 1.06 -18.00
C SER A 102 -10.28 -0.27 -18.66
N PRO A 103 -10.11 -0.31 -20.00
CA PRO A 103 -9.67 -1.52 -20.70
C PRO A 103 -8.32 -2.05 -20.20
N ALA A 104 -8.13 -3.37 -20.25
CA ALA A 104 -6.92 -4.02 -19.74
C ALA A 104 -5.62 -3.55 -20.43
N ASP A 105 -5.67 -3.29 -21.73
CA ASP A 105 -4.53 -2.78 -22.51
C ASP A 105 -4.14 -1.35 -22.09
N VAL A 106 -5.12 -0.50 -21.82
CA VAL A 106 -4.90 0.85 -21.28
C VAL A 106 -4.30 0.79 -19.87
N GLN A 107 -4.84 -0.08 -19.00
CA GLN A 107 -4.27 -0.28 -17.67
C GLN A 107 -2.81 -0.72 -17.73
N LYS A 108 -2.48 -1.68 -18.61
CA LYS A 108 -1.11 -2.19 -18.80
C LYS A 108 -0.16 -1.09 -19.28
N GLU A 109 -0.59 -0.25 -20.21
CA GLU A 109 0.22 0.87 -20.70
C GLU A 109 0.52 1.87 -19.58
N VAL A 110 -0.51 2.31 -18.84
CA VAL A 110 -0.36 3.26 -17.73
C VAL A 110 0.51 2.67 -16.62
N PHE A 111 0.37 1.37 -16.33
CA PHE A 111 1.20 0.68 -15.36
C PHE A 111 2.68 0.73 -15.74
N ARG A 112 3.04 0.40 -16.99
CA ARG A 112 4.43 0.46 -17.49
C ARG A 112 5.00 1.88 -17.43
N LYS A 113 4.23 2.90 -17.80
CA LYS A 113 4.66 4.30 -17.71
C LYS A 113 5.01 4.71 -16.28
N GLN A 114 4.21 4.30 -15.31
CA GLN A 114 4.46 4.61 -13.90
C GLN A 114 5.68 3.82 -13.33
N ILE A 115 5.88 2.56 -13.74
CA ILE A 115 7.11 1.83 -13.38
C ILE A 115 8.34 2.56 -13.92
N ALA A 116 8.32 2.97 -15.18
CA ALA A 116 9.41 3.73 -15.79
C ALA A 116 9.68 5.06 -15.05
N LEU A 117 8.63 5.77 -14.63
CA LEU A 117 8.75 6.97 -13.80
C LEU A 117 9.42 6.67 -12.46
N ALA A 118 8.95 5.65 -11.75
CA ALA A 118 9.51 5.25 -10.46
C ALA A 118 11.00 4.90 -10.57
N LYS A 119 11.41 4.21 -11.64
CA LYS A 119 12.83 3.90 -11.92
C LYS A 119 13.67 5.18 -12.13
N ARG A 120 13.15 6.16 -12.88
CA ARG A 120 13.85 7.46 -13.05
C ARG A 120 14.02 8.20 -11.72
N LEU A 121 13.00 8.16 -10.87
CA LEU A 121 12.98 8.82 -9.57
C LEU A 121 13.69 8.02 -8.47
N LYS A 122 13.97 6.74 -8.72
CA LYS A 122 14.49 5.77 -7.73
C LYS A 122 13.61 5.65 -6.49
N LEU A 123 12.30 5.65 -6.70
CA LEU A 123 11.31 5.49 -5.66
C LEU A 123 10.68 4.10 -5.74
N PRO A 124 10.42 3.44 -4.59
CA PRO A 124 9.69 2.17 -4.57
C PRO A 124 8.27 2.33 -5.09
N ILE A 125 7.69 1.23 -5.55
CA ILE A 125 6.35 1.20 -6.14
C ILE A 125 5.34 0.44 -5.28
N ILE A 126 4.10 0.91 -5.29
CA ILE A 126 3.00 0.29 -4.56
C ILE A 126 1.98 -0.26 -5.55
N ILE A 127 1.78 -1.57 -5.48
CA ILE A 127 1.07 -2.32 -6.51
C ILE A 127 -0.31 -2.74 -6.02
N HIS A 128 -1.31 -2.32 -6.77
CA HIS A 128 -2.67 -2.85 -6.76
C HIS A 128 -2.79 -4.04 -7.72
N ASN A 129 -3.36 -5.13 -7.24
CA ASN A 129 -3.65 -6.29 -8.07
C ASN A 129 -5.00 -6.90 -7.70
N ARG A 130 -5.95 -6.86 -8.62
CA ARG A 130 -7.25 -7.51 -8.45
C ARG A 130 -7.66 -8.27 -9.71
N GLU A 131 -7.80 -9.60 -9.57
CA GLU A 131 -8.19 -10.51 -10.66
C GLU A 131 -7.26 -10.44 -11.90
N ALA A 132 -6.00 -10.00 -11.72
CA ALA A 132 -5.04 -9.76 -12.80
C ALA A 132 -3.62 -10.27 -12.48
N THR A 133 -3.49 -11.23 -11.57
CA THR A 133 -2.21 -11.63 -10.96
C THR A 133 -1.14 -12.01 -11.97
N GLN A 134 -1.48 -12.81 -12.98
CA GLN A 134 -0.48 -13.26 -13.97
C GLN A 134 0.08 -12.08 -14.75
N ASP A 135 -0.80 -11.26 -15.35
CA ASP A 135 -0.38 -10.09 -16.13
C ASP A 135 0.40 -9.07 -15.28
N CYS A 136 -0.01 -8.90 -14.03
CA CYS A 136 0.66 -8.00 -13.09
C CYS A 136 2.11 -8.47 -12.81
N ILE A 137 2.30 -9.74 -12.49
CA ILE A 137 3.63 -10.33 -12.26
C ILE A 137 4.49 -10.29 -13.53
N ASP A 138 3.92 -10.63 -14.67
CA ASP A 138 4.64 -10.63 -15.95
C ASP A 138 5.16 -9.21 -16.28
N ILE A 139 4.33 -8.20 -16.14
CA ILE A 139 4.74 -6.79 -16.35
C ILE A 139 5.84 -6.37 -15.37
N LEU A 140 5.70 -6.69 -14.09
CA LEU A 140 6.71 -6.35 -13.10
C LEU A 140 8.08 -6.97 -13.41
N LEU A 141 8.09 -8.23 -13.89
CA LEU A 141 9.30 -8.92 -14.30
C LEU A 141 9.87 -8.37 -15.62
N GLU A 142 9.04 -8.11 -16.63
CA GLU A 142 9.43 -7.53 -17.92
C GLU A 142 10.04 -6.13 -17.78
N GLU A 143 9.47 -5.32 -16.89
CA GLU A 143 9.94 -3.95 -16.63
C GLU A 143 11.08 -3.87 -15.59
N HIS A 144 11.58 -5.01 -15.11
CA HIS A 144 12.64 -5.06 -14.10
C HIS A 144 12.33 -4.21 -12.86
N ALA A 145 11.12 -4.38 -12.31
CA ALA A 145 10.65 -3.60 -11.17
C ALA A 145 11.46 -3.85 -9.88
N GLU A 146 12.20 -4.96 -9.79
CA GLU A 146 13.12 -5.26 -8.70
C GLU A 146 14.21 -4.20 -8.50
N GLU A 147 14.51 -3.40 -9.52
CA GLU A 147 15.50 -2.32 -9.44
C GLU A 147 15.12 -1.23 -8.43
N VAL A 148 13.83 -0.97 -8.25
CA VAL A 148 13.35 0.04 -7.30
C VAL A 148 12.72 -0.59 -6.05
N GLY A 149 12.33 -1.86 -6.12
CA GLY A 149 11.59 -2.53 -5.06
C GLY A 149 10.16 -2.01 -4.92
N GLY A 150 9.40 -2.61 -4.03
CA GLY A 150 8.02 -2.18 -3.84
C GLY A 150 7.23 -3.03 -2.88
N ILE A 151 5.92 -2.80 -2.89
CA ILE A 151 4.93 -3.49 -2.08
C ILE A 151 3.82 -4.04 -2.99
N MET A 152 3.50 -5.32 -2.84
CA MET A 152 2.18 -5.81 -3.24
C MET A 152 1.22 -5.51 -2.08
N HIS A 153 0.45 -4.43 -2.21
CA HIS A 153 -0.46 -3.99 -1.15
C HIS A 153 -1.71 -4.86 -1.13
N SER A 154 -2.37 -4.93 0.02
CA SER A 154 -3.61 -5.72 0.24
C SER A 154 -3.52 -7.12 -0.39
N PHE A 155 -2.40 -7.79 -0.16
CA PHE A 155 -2.04 -9.00 -0.90
C PHE A 155 -3.07 -10.11 -0.73
N SER A 156 -3.60 -10.59 -1.84
CA SER A 156 -4.62 -11.62 -1.92
C SER A 156 -4.19 -12.87 -2.73
N GLY A 157 -2.91 -12.94 -3.11
CA GLY A 157 -2.34 -14.07 -3.83
C GLY A 157 -2.10 -15.30 -2.94
N SER A 158 -1.69 -16.41 -3.56
CA SER A 158 -1.30 -17.63 -2.85
C SER A 158 0.12 -17.53 -2.27
N PRO A 159 0.52 -18.46 -1.36
CA PRO A 159 1.91 -18.56 -0.92
C PRO A 159 2.94 -18.69 -2.04
N GLU A 160 2.61 -19.40 -3.12
CA GLU A 160 3.49 -19.57 -4.28
C GLU A 160 3.69 -18.24 -5.05
N ILE A 161 2.64 -17.45 -5.17
CA ILE A 161 2.74 -16.09 -5.73
C ILE A 161 3.56 -15.19 -4.79
N ALA A 162 3.38 -15.34 -3.48
CA ALA A 162 4.17 -14.61 -2.49
C ALA A 162 5.68 -14.92 -2.63
N ASP A 163 6.04 -16.16 -2.93
CA ASP A 163 7.44 -16.53 -3.19
C ASP A 163 8.01 -15.83 -4.44
N ILE A 164 7.23 -15.70 -5.50
CA ILE A 164 7.65 -14.95 -6.69
C ILE A 164 7.86 -13.46 -6.33
N VAL A 165 6.91 -12.87 -5.63
CA VAL A 165 6.94 -11.46 -5.21
C VAL A 165 8.15 -11.16 -4.34
N THR A 166 8.43 -12.00 -3.35
CA THR A 166 9.51 -11.75 -2.38
C THR A 166 10.89 -12.14 -2.90
N ASN A 167 10.99 -13.23 -3.66
CA ASN A 167 12.28 -13.80 -4.06
C ASN A 167 12.75 -13.35 -5.45
N LYS A 168 11.83 -13.13 -6.41
CA LYS A 168 12.20 -12.70 -7.76
C LYS A 168 12.09 -11.17 -7.92
N LEU A 169 11.02 -10.56 -7.43
CA LEU A 169 10.81 -9.13 -7.51
C LEU A 169 11.48 -8.36 -6.36
N ASN A 170 11.94 -9.05 -5.32
CA ASN A 170 12.51 -8.43 -4.12
C ASN A 170 11.54 -7.45 -3.43
N PHE A 171 10.24 -7.68 -3.55
CA PHE A 171 9.18 -6.85 -2.97
C PHE A 171 8.81 -7.31 -1.56
N TYR A 172 8.08 -6.45 -0.90
CA TYR A 172 7.36 -6.74 0.34
C TYR A 172 5.90 -7.10 0.04
N ILE A 173 5.31 -7.85 0.96
CA ILE A 173 3.89 -8.16 0.98
C ILE A 173 3.26 -7.42 2.13
N SER A 174 2.24 -6.63 1.86
CA SER A 174 1.45 -5.97 2.89
C SER A 174 0.14 -6.71 3.12
N LEU A 175 -0.18 -6.91 4.40
CA LEU A 175 -1.41 -7.56 4.85
C LEU A 175 -2.25 -6.54 5.63
N GLY A 176 -3.55 -6.53 5.34
CA GLY A 176 -4.53 -5.66 5.96
C GLY A 176 -5.65 -6.43 6.68
N GLY A 177 -6.77 -5.76 6.92
CA GLY A 177 -7.93 -6.28 7.63
C GLY A 177 -8.38 -7.70 7.28
N PRO A 178 -8.33 -8.15 6.01
CA PRO A 178 -8.73 -9.51 5.63
C PRO A 178 -7.99 -10.63 6.36
N VAL A 179 -6.76 -10.44 6.84
CA VAL A 179 -6.04 -11.47 7.62
C VAL A 179 -6.74 -11.82 8.93
N THR A 180 -7.56 -10.90 9.45
CA THR A 180 -8.33 -11.10 10.69
C THR A 180 -9.66 -11.83 10.48
N PHE A 181 -10.10 -12.02 9.23
CA PHE A 181 -11.40 -12.61 8.96
C PHE A 181 -11.42 -14.10 9.27
N LYS A 182 -12.48 -14.56 9.93
CA LYS A 182 -12.59 -15.95 10.39
C LYS A 182 -12.37 -16.96 9.24
N ASN A 183 -12.96 -16.72 8.08
CA ASN A 183 -12.97 -17.63 6.94
C ASN A 183 -11.94 -17.29 5.86
N ALA A 184 -11.07 -16.30 6.07
CA ALA A 184 -10.05 -15.91 5.11
C ALA A 184 -8.81 -16.81 5.24
N LYS A 185 -8.86 -17.99 4.63
CA LYS A 185 -7.75 -18.96 4.69
C LYS A 185 -6.48 -18.42 4.02
N GLN A 186 -6.59 -17.93 2.81
CA GLN A 186 -5.43 -17.55 1.98
C GLN A 186 -4.57 -16.45 2.60
N PRO A 187 -5.10 -15.30 3.10
CA PRO A 187 -4.26 -14.31 3.79
C PRO A 187 -3.56 -14.86 5.03
N LYS A 188 -4.20 -15.79 5.75
CA LYS A 188 -3.59 -16.44 6.92
C LYS A 188 -2.47 -17.40 6.55
N ASP A 189 -2.64 -18.16 5.46
CA ASP A 189 -1.61 -19.06 4.94
C ASP A 189 -0.40 -18.24 4.46
N VAL A 190 -0.62 -17.14 3.75
CA VAL A 190 0.43 -16.18 3.35
C VAL A 190 1.13 -15.59 4.56
N ALA A 191 0.38 -15.12 5.57
CA ALA A 191 0.97 -14.59 6.80
C ALA A 191 1.90 -15.59 7.49
N LYS A 192 1.53 -16.88 7.52
CA LYS A 192 2.37 -17.93 8.10
C LYS A 192 3.60 -18.25 7.26
N HIS A 193 3.45 -18.25 5.93
CA HIS A 193 4.45 -18.68 4.96
C HIS A 193 5.57 -17.65 4.76
N VAL A 194 5.20 -16.38 4.55
CA VAL A 194 6.15 -15.30 4.21
C VAL A 194 7.03 -14.96 5.41
N SER A 195 8.33 -14.80 5.17
CA SER A 195 9.26 -14.33 6.21
C SER A 195 8.85 -12.99 6.78
N MET A 196 9.01 -12.80 8.10
CA MET A 196 8.77 -11.49 8.74
C MET A 196 9.57 -10.35 8.13
N GLU A 197 10.75 -10.65 7.58
CA GLU A 197 11.60 -9.66 6.90
C GLU A 197 11.01 -9.14 5.58
N ARG A 198 9.90 -9.73 5.11
CA ARG A 198 9.20 -9.37 3.88
C ARG A 198 7.74 -8.98 4.09
N LEU A 199 7.28 -8.90 5.33
CA LEU A 199 5.93 -8.51 5.68
C LEU A 199 5.84 -7.04 6.09
N LEU A 200 4.76 -6.41 5.66
CA LEU A 200 4.29 -5.10 6.09
C LEU A 200 2.84 -5.22 6.55
N VAL A 201 2.38 -4.22 7.27
CA VAL A 201 1.00 -4.11 7.73
C VAL A 201 0.39 -2.79 7.26
N GLU A 202 -0.89 -2.85 6.96
CA GLU A 202 -1.67 -1.71 6.47
C GLU A 202 -3.11 -1.80 6.95
N THR A 203 -3.85 -0.72 6.79
CA THR A 203 -5.30 -0.74 6.97
C THR A 203 -6.08 -0.73 5.67
N ASP A 204 -5.58 -0.05 4.66
CA ASP A 204 -6.35 0.33 3.46
C ASP A 204 -7.62 1.13 3.83
N ALA A 205 -7.57 1.82 4.97
CA ALA A 205 -8.71 2.58 5.49
C ALA A 205 -9.05 3.76 4.56
N PRO A 206 -10.34 4.02 4.31
CA PRO A 206 -11.55 3.61 5.04
C PRO A 206 -12.11 2.22 4.70
N TYR A 207 -11.43 1.46 3.85
CA TYR A 207 -11.87 0.15 3.36
C TYR A 207 -11.40 -0.98 4.26
N LEU A 208 -11.90 -2.20 4.00
CA LEU A 208 -11.39 -3.49 4.52
C LEU A 208 -11.24 -3.57 6.05
N SER A 209 -12.19 -3.03 6.80
CA SER A 209 -12.16 -3.05 8.27
C SER A 209 -11.91 -4.45 8.84
N PRO A 210 -10.93 -4.61 9.76
CA PRO A 210 -10.64 -5.88 10.40
C PRO A 210 -11.79 -6.34 11.33
N HIS A 211 -11.80 -7.64 11.67
CA HIS A 211 -12.64 -8.13 12.75
C HIS A 211 -12.25 -7.45 14.09
N PRO A 212 -13.20 -7.02 14.96
CA PRO A 212 -14.65 -7.19 14.88
C PRO A 212 -15.40 -6.05 14.14
N TYR A 213 -14.71 -5.20 13.40
CA TYR A 213 -15.29 -3.99 12.81
C TYR A 213 -15.76 -4.14 11.36
N ARG A 214 -15.86 -5.36 10.83
CA ARG A 214 -16.35 -5.59 9.46
C ARG A 214 -17.68 -4.87 9.19
N GLY A 215 -17.75 -4.23 8.00
CA GLY A 215 -18.96 -3.47 7.60
C GLY A 215 -19.03 -2.05 8.18
N LYS A 216 -18.07 -1.64 9.00
CA LYS A 216 -17.94 -0.25 9.46
C LYS A 216 -16.82 0.45 8.67
N ARG A 217 -16.84 1.78 8.60
CA ARG A 217 -15.72 2.57 8.06
C ARG A 217 -14.45 2.22 8.84
N ASN A 218 -13.39 1.85 8.12
CA ASN A 218 -12.09 1.57 8.71
C ASN A 218 -11.37 2.85 9.13
N GLU A 219 -10.33 2.74 9.95
CA GLU A 219 -9.45 3.82 10.37
C GLU A 219 -8.05 3.29 10.71
N PRO A 220 -6.98 4.10 10.58
CA PRO A 220 -5.61 3.63 10.74
C PRO A 220 -5.27 3.08 12.13
N ALA A 221 -5.98 3.49 13.19
CA ALA A 221 -5.82 2.90 14.52
C ALA A 221 -5.95 1.37 14.52
N ARG A 222 -6.71 0.81 13.56
CA ARG A 222 -6.99 -0.63 13.49
C ARG A 222 -5.89 -1.45 12.84
N VAL A 223 -4.79 -0.84 12.39
CA VAL A 223 -3.60 -1.60 11.96
C VAL A 223 -3.02 -2.44 13.11
N THR A 224 -3.28 -2.04 14.35
CA THR A 224 -2.91 -2.83 15.55
C THR A 224 -3.53 -4.23 15.55
N LEU A 225 -4.80 -4.35 15.15
CA LEU A 225 -5.51 -5.63 15.04
C LEU A 225 -4.90 -6.54 13.95
N VAL A 226 -4.41 -5.94 12.88
CA VAL A 226 -3.70 -6.67 11.82
C VAL A 226 -2.37 -7.23 12.37
N ALA A 227 -1.59 -6.40 13.06
CA ALA A 227 -0.33 -6.81 13.67
C ALA A 227 -0.53 -7.88 14.76
N GLU A 228 -1.57 -7.76 15.59
CA GLU A 228 -1.95 -8.77 16.59
C GLU A 228 -2.27 -10.12 15.94
N GLN A 229 -3.05 -10.12 14.85
CA GLN A 229 -3.39 -11.35 14.15
C GLN A 229 -2.17 -12.01 13.51
N ILE A 230 -1.24 -11.22 12.93
CA ILE A 230 0.00 -11.75 12.37
C ILE A 230 0.88 -12.34 13.49
N ALA A 231 0.97 -11.68 14.65
CA ALA A 231 1.69 -12.18 15.81
C ALA A 231 1.16 -13.56 16.23
N GLU A 232 -0.15 -13.70 16.39
CA GLU A 232 -0.81 -14.98 16.70
C GLU A 232 -0.48 -16.06 15.67
N LEU A 233 -0.62 -15.74 14.36
CA LEU A 233 -0.39 -16.71 13.28
C LEU A 233 1.05 -17.18 13.18
N LYS A 234 2.01 -16.35 13.55
CA LYS A 234 3.45 -16.64 13.53
C LYS A 234 4.01 -17.14 14.85
N GLY A 235 3.24 -17.08 15.93
CA GLY A 235 3.73 -17.42 17.27
C GLY A 235 4.78 -16.45 17.80
N LEU A 236 4.65 -15.16 17.43
CA LEU A 236 5.51 -14.06 17.87
C LEU A 236 4.76 -13.13 18.83
N SER A 237 5.48 -12.28 19.55
CA SER A 237 4.84 -11.20 20.30
C SER A 237 4.36 -10.08 19.34
N TYR A 238 3.40 -9.29 19.82
CA TYR A 238 2.95 -8.09 19.12
C TYR A 238 4.11 -7.11 18.86
N GLU A 239 4.95 -6.93 19.85
CA GLU A 239 6.12 -6.04 19.80
C GLU A 239 7.11 -6.46 18.71
N GLU A 240 7.40 -7.78 18.59
CA GLU A 240 8.28 -8.31 17.55
C GLU A 240 7.72 -8.04 16.15
N VAL A 241 6.41 -8.20 15.95
CA VAL A 241 5.76 -7.89 14.65
C VAL A 241 5.83 -6.39 14.36
N CYS A 242 5.49 -5.53 15.34
CA CYS A 242 5.57 -4.09 15.17
C CYS A 242 6.98 -3.61 14.84
N GLU A 243 7.99 -4.13 15.55
CA GLU A 243 9.39 -3.76 15.32
C GLU A 243 9.86 -4.20 13.93
N GLN A 244 9.59 -5.45 13.55
CA GLN A 244 10.06 -5.95 12.25
C GLN A 244 9.37 -5.28 11.07
N THR A 245 8.05 -5.09 11.13
CA THR A 245 7.31 -4.42 10.03
C THR A 245 7.71 -2.95 9.91
N THR A 246 7.97 -2.27 11.02
CA THR A 246 8.51 -0.90 11.01
C THR A 246 9.88 -0.84 10.35
N LYS A 247 10.81 -1.72 10.73
CA LYS A 247 12.14 -1.82 10.10
C LYS A 247 12.06 -2.10 8.61
N ASN A 248 11.14 -2.96 8.20
CA ASN A 248 10.92 -3.27 6.79
C ASN A 248 10.47 -2.03 6.01
N ALA A 249 9.50 -1.28 6.54
CA ALA A 249 9.03 -0.05 5.91
C ALA A 249 10.14 1.01 5.84
N GLU A 250 10.86 1.23 6.94
CA GLU A 250 11.99 2.17 6.98
C GLU A 250 13.07 1.82 5.97
N LYS A 251 13.39 0.54 5.84
CA LYS A 251 14.37 0.04 4.86
C LYS A 251 13.92 0.27 3.43
N LEU A 252 12.67 -0.09 3.10
CA LEU A 252 12.15 0.05 1.73
C LEU A 252 12.10 1.51 1.29
N PHE A 253 11.61 2.39 2.14
CA PHE A 253 11.40 3.80 1.82
C PHE A 253 12.56 4.71 2.23
N ASN A 254 13.67 4.13 2.69
CA ASN A 254 14.86 4.87 3.15
C ASN A 254 14.49 5.97 4.18
N LEU A 255 13.58 5.65 5.11
CA LEU A 255 13.20 6.56 6.17
C LEU A 255 14.24 6.48 7.29
N ASN A 256 14.84 7.62 7.63
CA ASN A 256 15.72 7.70 8.78
C ASN A 256 14.88 7.52 10.06
N SER A 257 15.34 6.66 10.94
CA SER A 257 14.80 6.46 12.28
C SER A 257 15.06 7.66 13.19
#